data_5ba9cab15d00dd4296a0c6b1eb556b2d
#
_entry.id   5ba9cab15d00dd4296a0c6b1eb556b2d
#
_cell.length_a   1.000
_cell.length_b   1.000
_cell.length_c   1.000
_cell.angle_alpha   90.00
_cell.angle_beta   90.00
_cell.angle_gamma   90.00
#
_symmetry.space_group_name_H-M   'P 1'
#
loop_
_entity.id
_entity.type
_entity.pdbx_description
1 polymer ?
#
loop_
_entity_poly.entity_id
_entity_poly.type
_entity_poly.pdbx_seq_one_letter_code
_entity_poly.pdbx_strand_id
1 'polypeptide(L)'
;MKSLVNLDVLVVYSANLAASASVTDAHSQHPFLLDSKQAHYNLSYAYFLDQCKKSGLNAGLTTSSDIIGPGTCQNYWTSSLGDWSKVGKRARSRQIFDKFLPFSSAMVAERKLMLSDKSVSPFNDVGLFDIFFDKQLTYKEFPRYAIPTVSVRSNKAIDIDIALNKLRVLMQDERYAGDFSEKIVLKDRFGASGNFVYKISKDFAVRIKKLMLKHPTMHFVLQPFVSFDKGFAYKNKQTSTDLRLIFHHDQLLQCYIRMAKADDFRCNEHQGGQLVYVTESDIPKRIHTIARKIVRKINKPQSLYALDFVISNHSHVYFIEGNIGPGIDWDVTKKVNIAMSKQLIRSIVAEFGTRINRSFKIVW
;
A
#
# COMPACT_ATOMS: atom_id res chain seq x y z
N MET A 1 -29.17 -21.21 -16.22
CA MET A 1 -28.18 -20.18 -15.85
C MET A 1 -27.73 -20.48 -14.43
N LYS A 2 -26.40 -20.48 -14.12
CA LYS A 2 -25.95 -20.61 -12.74
C LYS A 2 -26.44 -19.38 -11.95
N SER A 3 -27.10 -19.57 -10.81
CA SER A 3 -27.61 -18.48 -9.97
C SER A 3 -26.48 -17.52 -9.55
N LEU A 4 -26.71 -16.22 -9.71
CA LEU A 4 -25.81 -15.18 -9.25
C LEU A 4 -25.99 -14.98 -7.73
N VAL A 5 -24.91 -15.06 -6.98
CA VAL A 5 -24.90 -14.80 -5.53
C VAL A 5 -24.64 -13.32 -5.28
N ASN A 6 -25.47 -12.67 -4.49
CA ASN A 6 -25.20 -11.29 -4.03
C ASN A 6 -24.39 -11.35 -2.74
N LEU A 7 -23.21 -10.73 -2.74
CA LEU A 7 -22.38 -10.52 -1.58
C LEU A 7 -22.46 -9.07 -1.15
N ASP A 8 -22.43 -8.83 0.16
CA ASP A 8 -22.31 -7.48 0.72
C ASP A 8 -20.91 -6.92 0.50
N VAL A 9 -19.88 -7.76 0.66
CA VAL A 9 -18.47 -7.38 0.48
C VAL A 9 -17.74 -8.43 -0.35
N LEU A 10 -17.00 -8.00 -1.35
CA LEU A 10 -16.09 -8.85 -2.12
C LEU A 10 -14.65 -8.35 -1.95
N VAL A 11 -13.80 -9.16 -1.33
CA VAL A 11 -12.35 -8.93 -1.29
C VAL A 11 -11.77 -9.37 -2.62
N VAL A 12 -11.04 -8.48 -3.31
CA VAL A 12 -10.34 -8.81 -4.55
C VAL A 12 -8.85 -8.70 -4.34
N TYR A 13 -8.14 -9.81 -4.48
CA TYR A 13 -6.70 -9.89 -4.32
C TYR A 13 -5.99 -10.12 -5.66
N SER A 14 -4.70 -9.76 -5.74
CA SER A 14 -3.90 -10.00 -6.96
C SER A 14 -3.70 -11.50 -7.22
N ALA A 15 -3.97 -11.97 -8.43
CA ALA A 15 -3.85 -13.39 -8.82
C ALA A 15 -2.41 -13.94 -8.80
N ASN A 16 -1.39 -13.07 -8.77
CA ASN A 16 0.00 -13.47 -8.59
C ASN A 16 0.38 -13.77 -7.12
N LEU A 17 -0.52 -13.48 -6.17
CA LEU A 17 -0.28 -13.69 -4.73
C LEU A 17 -1.32 -14.62 -4.10
N ALA A 18 -2.50 -14.72 -4.70
CA ALA A 18 -3.60 -15.57 -4.21
C ALA A 18 -4.09 -16.50 -5.31
N ALA A 19 -4.48 -17.71 -4.94
CA ALA A 19 -5.01 -18.73 -5.83
C ALA A 19 -6.50 -18.48 -6.14
N SER A 20 -6.89 -18.80 -7.37
CA SER A 20 -8.30 -18.79 -7.78
C SER A 20 -9.13 -19.77 -6.97
N ALA A 21 -10.39 -19.43 -6.73
CA ALA A 21 -11.38 -20.32 -6.14
C ALA A 21 -12.02 -21.27 -7.16
N SER A 22 -11.42 -21.46 -8.31
CA SER A 22 -11.89 -22.41 -9.31
C SER A 22 -11.93 -23.82 -8.73
N VAL A 23 -13.09 -24.49 -8.85
CA VAL A 23 -13.26 -25.86 -8.40
C VAL A 23 -12.50 -26.87 -9.28
N THR A 24 -12.06 -26.46 -10.47
CA THR A 24 -11.23 -27.27 -11.37
C THR A 24 -9.75 -27.21 -10.97
N ASP A 25 -9.32 -26.25 -10.17
CA ASP A 25 -7.98 -26.19 -9.60
C ASP A 25 -7.91 -27.05 -8.34
N ALA A 26 -7.41 -28.28 -8.48
CA ALA A 26 -7.27 -29.23 -7.37
C ALA A 26 -6.06 -28.90 -6.46
N HIS A 27 -5.14 -28.03 -6.90
CA HIS A 27 -3.86 -27.82 -6.22
C HIS A 27 -3.95 -26.87 -5.03
N SER A 28 -4.90 -25.94 -5.03
CA SER A 28 -5.01 -25.00 -3.89
C SER A 28 -6.21 -25.32 -3.00
N GLN A 29 -5.93 -25.53 -1.72
CA GLN A 29 -6.95 -25.71 -0.66
C GLN A 29 -7.20 -24.40 0.10
N HIS A 30 -6.38 -23.38 -0.13
CA HIS A 30 -6.41 -22.09 0.56
C HIS A 30 -6.21 -20.95 -0.47
N PRO A 31 -6.76 -19.76 -0.24
CA PRO A 31 -6.51 -18.62 -1.14
C PRO A 31 -5.02 -18.23 -1.18
N PHE A 32 -4.26 -18.41 -0.10
CA PHE A 32 -2.82 -18.20 -0.09
C PHE A 32 -2.13 -19.54 0.16
N LEU A 33 -1.29 -19.97 -0.78
CA LEU A 33 -0.63 -21.30 -0.71
C LEU A 33 0.19 -21.43 0.58
N LEU A 34 0.12 -22.60 1.23
CA LEU A 34 0.73 -22.84 2.53
C LEU A 34 2.27 -22.82 2.49
N ASP A 35 2.88 -23.11 1.36
CA ASP A 35 4.31 -23.04 1.10
C ASP A 35 4.79 -21.64 0.64
N SER A 36 3.87 -20.69 0.48
CA SER A 36 4.19 -19.32 0.08
C SER A 36 4.54 -18.43 1.28
N LYS A 37 5.24 -17.33 1.00
CA LYS A 37 5.49 -16.26 1.99
C LYS A 37 4.19 -15.61 2.51
N GLN A 38 3.08 -15.76 1.78
CA GLN A 38 1.78 -15.23 2.09
C GLN A 38 0.88 -16.18 2.87
N ALA A 39 1.34 -17.39 3.21
CA ALA A 39 0.54 -18.41 3.91
C ALA A 39 -0.21 -17.86 5.13
N HIS A 40 0.44 -16.98 5.91
CA HIS A 40 -0.16 -16.37 7.10
C HIS A 40 -1.34 -15.42 6.80
N TYR A 41 -1.50 -14.95 5.55
CA TYR A 41 -2.66 -14.15 5.14
C TYR A 41 -3.98 -14.94 5.25
N ASN A 42 -3.92 -16.27 5.13
CA ASN A 42 -5.11 -17.10 5.33
C ASN A 42 -5.80 -16.82 6.66
N LEU A 43 -5.04 -16.66 7.73
CA LEU A 43 -5.60 -16.38 9.07
C LEU A 43 -6.21 -14.97 9.14
N SER A 44 -5.57 -13.99 8.55
CA SER A 44 -6.06 -12.60 8.55
C SER A 44 -7.36 -12.45 7.76
N TYR A 45 -7.44 -13.06 6.57
CA TYR A 45 -8.64 -12.97 5.74
C TYR A 45 -9.77 -13.89 6.21
N ALA A 46 -9.48 -15.05 6.81
CA ALA A 46 -10.47 -15.84 7.50
C ALA A 46 -11.11 -15.03 8.64
N TYR A 47 -10.30 -14.39 9.47
CA TYR A 47 -10.79 -13.50 10.52
C TYR A 47 -11.61 -12.33 9.97
N PHE A 48 -11.21 -11.73 8.83
CA PHE A 48 -11.96 -10.68 8.16
C PHE A 48 -13.37 -11.18 7.76
N LEU A 49 -13.47 -12.33 7.09
CA LEU A 49 -14.76 -12.91 6.69
C LEU A 49 -15.62 -13.27 7.90
N ASP A 50 -15.03 -13.81 8.97
CA ASP A 50 -15.72 -14.08 10.22
C ASP A 50 -16.27 -12.80 10.88
N GLN A 51 -15.52 -11.69 10.87
CA GLN A 51 -16.00 -10.40 11.40
C GLN A 51 -17.13 -9.83 10.52
N CYS A 52 -17.05 -9.97 9.20
CA CYS A 52 -18.17 -9.63 8.30
C CYS A 52 -19.44 -10.42 8.70
N LYS A 53 -19.33 -11.74 8.81
CA LYS A 53 -20.45 -12.61 9.21
C LYS A 53 -21.04 -12.22 10.57
N LYS A 54 -20.19 -11.94 11.58
CA LYS A 54 -20.64 -11.48 12.91
C LYS A 54 -21.36 -10.13 12.87
N SER A 55 -21.04 -9.31 11.86
CA SER A 55 -21.69 -8.01 11.62
C SER A 55 -22.90 -8.11 10.68
N GLY A 56 -23.36 -9.32 10.36
CA GLY A 56 -24.50 -9.56 9.45
C GLY A 56 -24.17 -9.34 7.98
N LEU A 57 -22.89 -9.29 7.59
CA LEU A 57 -22.46 -9.09 6.21
C LEU A 57 -22.05 -10.41 5.55
N ASN A 58 -22.60 -10.68 4.37
CA ASN A 58 -22.18 -11.80 3.53
C ASN A 58 -20.94 -11.39 2.70
N ALA A 59 -19.82 -12.02 2.94
CA ALA A 59 -18.55 -11.65 2.32
C ALA A 59 -17.83 -12.85 1.69
N GLY A 60 -17.05 -12.58 0.63
CA GLY A 60 -16.20 -13.57 -0.03
C GLY A 60 -14.86 -12.97 -0.47
N LEU A 61 -13.89 -13.83 -0.78
CA LEU A 61 -12.59 -13.45 -1.31
C LEU A 61 -12.42 -14.06 -2.71
N THR A 62 -11.93 -13.26 -3.66
CA THR A 62 -11.62 -13.71 -5.01
C THR A 62 -10.29 -13.14 -5.49
N THR A 63 -9.85 -13.54 -6.67
CA THR A 63 -8.64 -13.00 -7.31
C THR A 63 -8.97 -12.15 -8.52
N SER A 64 -8.00 -11.34 -8.95
CA SER A 64 -8.15 -10.50 -10.14
C SER A 64 -8.45 -11.31 -11.40
N SER A 65 -7.91 -12.53 -11.53
CA SER A 65 -8.16 -13.41 -12.67
C SER A 65 -9.58 -14.01 -12.72
N ASP A 66 -10.30 -14.00 -11.59
CA ASP A 66 -11.68 -14.48 -11.54
C ASP A 66 -12.72 -13.38 -11.86
N ILE A 67 -12.30 -12.13 -12.03
CA ILE A 67 -13.17 -10.99 -12.34
C ILE A 67 -13.70 -11.11 -13.77
N ILE A 68 -15.02 -11.10 -13.92
CA ILE A 68 -15.71 -11.23 -15.20
C ILE A 68 -16.60 -10.04 -15.56
N GLY A 69 -16.66 -9.02 -14.71
CA GLY A 69 -17.44 -7.81 -14.91
C GLY A 69 -17.41 -6.89 -13.68
N PRO A 70 -18.16 -5.75 -13.73
CA PRO A 70 -18.19 -4.81 -12.64
C PRO A 70 -18.62 -5.46 -11.32
N GLY A 71 -17.72 -5.45 -10.33
CA GLY A 71 -17.94 -6.08 -9.03
C GLY A 71 -18.33 -7.55 -9.09
N THR A 72 -18.07 -8.25 -10.20
CA THR A 72 -18.57 -9.61 -10.47
C THR A 72 -17.41 -10.56 -10.68
N CYS A 73 -17.43 -11.70 -9.97
CA CYS A 73 -16.46 -12.77 -10.12
C CYS A 73 -17.11 -14.09 -10.51
N GLN A 74 -16.31 -14.98 -11.11
CA GLN A 74 -16.75 -16.31 -11.54
C GLN A 74 -16.77 -17.30 -10.38
N ASN A 75 -15.83 -17.19 -9.45
CA ASN A 75 -15.64 -18.04 -8.29
C ASN A 75 -15.18 -17.20 -7.11
N TYR A 76 -15.37 -17.70 -5.88
CA TYR A 76 -14.87 -17.03 -4.69
C TYR A 76 -14.63 -18.00 -3.54
N TRP A 77 -13.79 -17.62 -2.62
CA TRP A 77 -13.51 -18.32 -1.38
C TRP A 77 -14.43 -17.83 -0.26
N THR A 78 -14.87 -18.76 0.59
CA THR A 78 -15.49 -18.48 1.90
C THR A 78 -14.66 -19.10 3.02
N SER A 79 -14.86 -18.62 4.23
CA SER A 79 -14.23 -19.22 5.42
C SER A 79 -15.25 -19.42 6.51
N SER A 80 -15.13 -20.53 7.25
CA SER A 80 -15.89 -20.79 8.47
C SER A 80 -14.92 -21.27 9.54
N LEU A 81 -14.76 -20.48 10.61
CA LEU A 81 -13.84 -20.77 11.73
C LEU A 81 -12.39 -21.05 11.30
N GLY A 82 -11.96 -20.43 10.20
CA GLY A 82 -10.62 -20.61 9.66
C GLY A 82 -10.50 -21.65 8.54
N ASP A 83 -11.51 -22.51 8.37
CA ASP A 83 -11.57 -23.48 7.26
C ASP A 83 -12.03 -22.82 5.97
N TRP A 84 -11.24 -22.95 4.91
CA TRP A 84 -11.50 -22.35 3.62
C TRP A 84 -12.28 -23.29 2.70
N SER A 85 -13.20 -22.74 1.94
CA SER A 85 -14.03 -23.47 0.99
C SER A 85 -14.14 -22.70 -0.34
N LYS A 86 -14.03 -23.41 -1.45
CA LYS A 86 -14.25 -22.88 -2.80
C LYS A 86 -15.74 -22.87 -3.13
N VAL A 87 -16.22 -21.75 -3.67
CA VAL A 87 -17.59 -21.61 -4.18
C VAL A 87 -17.54 -21.39 -5.70
N GLY A 88 -17.83 -22.44 -6.47
CA GLY A 88 -17.86 -22.45 -7.93
C GLY A 88 -19.14 -21.81 -8.52
N LYS A 89 -19.56 -20.66 -7.96
CA LYS A 89 -20.73 -19.89 -8.40
C LYS A 89 -20.32 -18.45 -8.66
N ARG A 90 -20.99 -17.82 -9.64
CA ARG A 90 -20.82 -16.39 -9.89
C ARG A 90 -21.31 -15.59 -8.68
N ALA A 91 -20.57 -14.57 -8.29
CA ALA A 91 -20.97 -13.65 -7.25
C ALA A 91 -20.79 -12.20 -7.70
N ARG A 92 -21.61 -11.30 -7.15
CA ARG A 92 -21.52 -9.85 -7.35
C ARG A 92 -21.59 -9.13 -6.02
N SER A 93 -20.76 -8.08 -5.89
CA SER A 93 -20.85 -7.11 -4.81
C SER A 93 -20.73 -5.69 -5.34
N ARG A 94 -21.41 -4.75 -4.69
CA ARG A 94 -21.19 -3.31 -4.90
C ARG A 94 -20.04 -2.77 -4.05
N GLN A 95 -19.71 -3.43 -2.95
CA GLN A 95 -18.61 -3.02 -2.06
C GLN A 95 -17.41 -3.93 -2.29
N ILE A 96 -16.33 -3.35 -2.79
CA ILE A 96 -15.11 -4.06 -3.11
C ILE A 96 -14.03 -3.69 -2.09
N PHE A 97 -13.52 -4.67 -1.33
CA PHE A 97 -12.26 -4.49 -0.61
C PHE A 97 -11.11 -4.71 -1.59
N ASP A 98 -10.63 -3.59 -2.15
CA ASP A 98 -9.64 -3.59 -3.22
C ASP A 98 -8.22 -3.79 -2.66
N LYS A 99 -7.77 -5.04 -2.67
CA LYS A 99 -6.39 -5.44 -2.35
C LYS A 99 -5.59 -5.75 -3.61
N PHE A 100 -6.11 -5.31 -4.74
CA PHE A 100 -5.57 -5.59 -6.06
C PHE A 100 -4.62 -4.48 -6.53
N LEU A 101 -3.31 -4.74 -6.48
CA LEU A 101 -2.27 -3.87 -7.02
C LEU A 101 -1.89 -4.32 -8.43
N PRO A 102 -2.18 -3.52 -9.48
CA PRO A 102 -1.88 -3.90 -10.85
C PRO A 102 -0.40 -3.69 -11.19
N PHE A 103 0.31 -4.75 -11.55
CA PHE A 103 1.72 -4.72 -11.95
C PHE A 103 1.94 -4.85 -13.46
N SER A 104 0.89 -5.08 -14.22
CA SER A 104 0.94 -5.24 -15.68
C SER A 104 -0.24 -4.54 -16.36
N SER A 105 -0.13 -4.32 -17.68
CA SER A 105 -1.23 -3.74 -18.47
C SER A 105 -2.50 -4.61 -18.44
N ALA A 106 -2.36 -5.94 -18.42
CA ALA A 106 -3.48 -6.87 -18.26
C ALA A 106 -4.17 -6.65 -16.91
N MET A 107 -3.42 -6.59 -15.82
CA MET A 107 -3.96 -6.33 -14.48
C MET A 107 -4.62 -4.94 -14.37
N VAL A 108 -4.09 -3.93 -15.05
CA VAL A 108 -4.75 -2.61 -15.14
C VAL A 108 -6.11 -2.73 -15.83
N ALA A 109 -6.20 -3.53 -16.91
CA ALA A 109 -7.47 -3.78 -17.61
C ALA A 109 -8.47 -4.55 -16.74
N GLU A 110 -8.03 -5.58 -16.01
CA GLU A 110 -8.85 -6.31 -15.03
C GLU A 110 -9.41 -5.38 -13.94
N ARG A 111 -8.58 -4.50 -13.38
CA ARG A 111 -9.02 -3.53 -12.38
C ARG A 111 -10.01 -2.52 -12.95
N LYS A 112 -9.80 -2.04 -14.17
CA LYS A 112 -10.76 -1.17 -14.87
C LYS A 112 -12.09 -1.88 -15.10
N LEU A 113 -12.08 -3.15 -15.51
CA LEU A 113 -13.28 -3.96 -15.67
C LEU A 113 -14.04 -4.08 -14.34
N MET A 114 -13.34 -4.42 -13.26
CA MET A 114 -13.91 -4.55 -11.92
C MET A 114 -14.64 -3.28 -11.46
N LEU A 115 -14.10 -2.10 -11.77
CA LEU A 115 -14.58 -0.78 -11.33
C LEU A 115 -15.33 0.00 -12.42
N SER A 116 -15.72 -0.62 -13.53
CA SER A 116 -16.31 0.07 -14.70
C SER A 116 -17.75 0.54 -14.49
N ASP A 117 -18.46 0.06 -13.47
CA ASP A 117 -19.82 0.49 -13.10
C ASP A 117 -19.75 1.44 -11.88
N LYS A 118 -20.38 2.61 -12.00
CA LYS A 118 -20.43 3.63 -10.93
C LYS A 118 -21.13 3.15 -9.65
N SER A 119 -21.92 2.09 -9.71
CA SER A 119 -22.54 1.47 -8.54
C SER A 119 -21.56 0.63 -7.71
N VAL A 120 -20.38 0.33 -8.27
CA VAL A 120 -19.31 -0.39 -7.55
C VAL A 120 -18.47 0.63 -6.79
N SER A 121 -18.39 0.45 -5.48
CA SER A 121 -17.65 1.31 -4.56
C SER A 121 -16.43 0.57 -4.00
N PRO A 122 -15.23 0.89 -4.43
CA PRO A 122 -14.03 0.28 -3.86
C PRO A 122 -13.71 0.90 -2.49
N PHE A 123 -13.17 0.11 -1.61
CA PHE A 123 -12.44 0.56 -0.46
C PHE A 123 -10.94 0.28 -0.74
N ASN A 124 -10.11 1.27 -1.08
CA ASN A 124 -10.28 2.70 -0.93
C ASN A 124 -10.73 3.43 -2.22
N ASP A 125 -10.92 4.76 -2.06
CA ASP A 125 -11.24 5.69 -3.13
C ASP A 125 -10.23 5.61 -4.29
N VAL A 126 -10.75 5.62 -5.54
CA VAL A 126 -9.93 5.48 -6.75
C VAL A 126 -8.95 6.63 -6.90
N GLY A 127 -9.37 7.88 -6.62
CA GLY A 127 -8.47 9.04 -6.73
C GLY A 127 -7.34 8.99 -5.70
N LEU A 128 -7.60 8.47 -4.50
CA LEU A 128 -6.55 8.25 -3.49
C LEU A 128 -5.57 7.16 -3.95
N PHE A 129 -6.08 6.11 -4.59
CA PHE A 129 -5.24 5.09 -5.20
C PHE A 129 -4.25 5.71 -6.19
N ASP A 130 -4.74 6.53 -7.13
CA ASP A 130 -3.90 7.13 -8.17
C ASP A 130 -2.79 8.00 -7.57
N ILE A 131 -3.12 8.82 -6.56
CA ILE A 131 -2.14 9.70 -5.88
C ILE A 131 -1.04 8.89 -5.19
N PHE A 132 -1.38 7.82 -4.48
CA PHE A 132 -0.40 7.10 -3.65
C PHE A 132 0.30 5.95 -4.38
N PHE A 133 -0.31 5.43 -5.44
CA PHE A 133 0.32 4.40 -6.27
C PHE A 133 1.48 4.96 -7.10
N ASP A 134 1.37 6.23 -7.55
CA ASP A 134 2.37 6.92 -8.36
C ASP A 134 3.22 7.88 -7.52
N LYS A 135 4.48 7.54 -7.26
CA LYS A 135 5.41 8.37 -6.46
C LYS A 135 5.65 9.76 -7.06
N GLN A 136 5.61 9.89 -8.40
CA GLN A 136 5.71 11.19 -9.05
C GLN A 136 4.47 12.05 -8.80
N LEU A 137 3.29 11.44 -8.80
CA LEU A 137 2.05 12.14 -8.51
C LEU A 137 1.96 12.50 -7.04
N THR A 138 2.37 11.61 -6.13
CA THR A 138 2.50 11.91 -4.70
C THR A 138 3.35 13.18 -4.47
N TYR A 139 4.51 13.28 -5.12
CA TYR A 139 5.34 14.48 -5.00
C TYR A 139 4.65 15.73 -5.57
N LYS A 140 4.02 15.63 -6.73
CA LYS A 140 3.28 16.77 -7.34
C LYS A 140 2.17 17.28 -6.43
N GLU A 141 1.47 16.38 -5.74
CA GLU A 141 0.40 16.74 -4.81
C GLU A 141 0.94 17.32 -3.50
N PHE A 142 2.09 16.86 -3.01
CA PHE A 142 2.62 17.25 -1.71
C PHE A 142 4.06 17.83 -1.78
N PRO A 143 4.37 18.76 -2.70
CA PRO A 143 5.76 19.18 -2.95
C PRO A 143 6.43 19.88 -1.75
N ARG A 144 5.61 20.39 -0.81
CA ARG A 144 6.13 21.02 0.42
C ARG A 144 6.61 20.03 1.47
N TYR A 145 6.16 18.78 1.39
CA TYR A 145 6.41 17.78 2.42
C TYR A 145 7.14 16.56 1.90
N ALA A 146 6.91 16.20 0.63
CA ALA A 146 7.51 15.04 0.01
C ALA A 146 8.95 15.31 -0.44
N ILE A 147 9.75 14.25 -0.49
CA ILE A 147 11.11 14.29 -1.05
C ILE A 147 11.01 14.66 -2.53
N PRO A 148 11.83 15.60 -3.05
CA PRO A 148 11.88 15.94 -4.46
C PRO A 148 11.96 14.71 -5.35
N THR A 149 11.07 14.60 -6.33
CA THR A 149 10.93 13.38 -7.15
C THR A 149 10.84 13.75 -8.63
N VAL A 150 11.66 13.13 -9.45
CA VAL A 150 11.71 13.34 -10.89
C VAL A 150 11.62 12.00 -11.63
N SER A 151 10.67 11.86 -12.56
CA SER A 151 10.57 10.68 -13.41
C SER A 151 11.67 10.63 -14.46
N VAL A 152 12.22 9.44 -14.69
CA VAL A 152 13.13 9.17 -15.81
C VAL A 152 12.30 8.65 -16.97
N ARG A 153 12.32 9.36 -18.11
CA ARG A 153 11.45 9.06 -19.25
C ARG A 153 11.84 7.77 -19.97
N SER A 154 13.14 7.60 -20.22
CA SER A 154 13.68 6.40 -20.86
C SER A 154 15.14 6.16 -20.46
N ASN A 155 15.72 5.04 -20.91
CA ASN A 155 17.12 4.68 -20.67
C ASN A 155 18.10 5.40 -21.64
N LYS A 156 17.63 6.36 -22.48
CA LYS A 156 18.49 7.18 -23.33
C LYS A 156 19.28 8.17 -22.47
N ALA A 157 20.55 8.41 -22.81
CA ALA A 157 21.42 9.32 -22.06
C ALA A 157 20.79 10.70 -21.85
N ILE A 158 20.22 11.27 -22.91
CA ILE A 158 19.58 12.58 -22.84
C ILE A 158 18.42 12.65 -21.84
N ASP A 159 17.58 11.62 -21.76
CA ASP A 159 16.45 11.57 -20.82
C ASP A 159 16.91 11.42 -19.36
N ILE A 160 18.01 10.68 -19.16
CA ILE A 160 18.64 10.52 -17.84
C ILE A 160 19.28 11.84 -17.40
N ASP A 161 20.02 12.52 -18.30
CA ASP A 161 20.66 13.79 -17.98
C ASP A 161 19.64 14.90 -17.70
N ILE A 162 18.53 14.94 -18.45
CA ILE A 162 17.42 15.85 -18.17
C ILE A 162 16.83 15.59 -16.77
N ALA A 163 16.63 14.31 -16.39
CA ALA A 163 16.09 13.97 -15.09
C ALA A 163 17.07 14.33 -13.95
N LEU A 164 18.35 14.07 -14.11
CA LEU A 164 19.41 14.43 -13.16
C LEU A 164 19.49 15.95 -12.97
N ASN A 165 19.48 16.72 -14.07
CA ASN A 165 19.53 18.18 -14.00
C ASN A 165 18.30 18.78 -13.31
N LYS A 166 17.08 18.26 -13.62
CA LYS A 166 15.85 18.66 -12.91
C LYS A 166 15.94 18.35 -11.41
N LEU A 167 16.47 17.18 -11.06
CA LEU A 167 16.65 16.83 -9.65
C LEU A 167 17.61 17.78 -8.95
N ARG A 168 18.76 18.12 -9.57
CA ARG A 168 19.73 19.07 -9.03
C ARG A 168 19.08 20.44 -8.76
N VAL A 169 18.30 20.95 -9.70
CA VAL A 169 17.56 22.22 -9.51
C VAL A 169 16.64 22.16 -8.30
N LEU A 170 15.89 21.07 -8.14
CA LEU A 170 15.00 20.89 -6.99
C LEU A 170 15.77 20.77 -5.66
N MET A 171 16.98 20.22 -5.68
CA MET A 171 17.84 20.09 -4.48
C MET A 171 18.45 21.42 -4.02
N GLN A 172 18.49 22.44 -4.88
CA GLN A 172 19.00 23.78 -4.56
C GLN A 172 18.01 24.63 -3.75
N ASP A 173 16.77 24.16 -3.56
CA ASP A 173 15.79 24.88 -2.76
C ASP A 173 16.29 24.99 -1.30
N GLU A 174 16.31 26.21 -0.75
CA GLU A 174 16.80 26.50 0.60
C GLU A 174 16.11 25.69 1.70
N ARG A 175 14.87 25.25 1.46
CA ARG A 175 14.14 24.38 2.39
C ARG A 175 14.83 23.06 2.68
N TYR A 176 15.75 22.65 1.82
CA TYR A 176 16.44 21.37 1.89
C TYR A 176 17.92 21.50 2.23
N ALA A 177 18.35 22.70 2.60
CA ALA A 177 19.76 22.99 2.87
C ALA A 177 20.38 21.99 3.85
N GLY A 178 21.42 21.29 3.38
CA GLY A 178 22.18 20.31 4.17
C GLY A 178 21.56 18.93 4.34
N ASP A 179 20.29 18.71 3.95
CA ASP A 179 19.63 17.40 4.12
C ASP A 179 20.00 16.39 3.05
N PHE A 180 20.31 16.86 1.86
CA PHE A 180 20.61 15.99 0.74
C PHE A 180 22.11 15.74 0.59
N SER A 181 22.49 14.48 0.58
CA SER A 181 23.85 14.09 0.23
C SER A 181 24.01 14.11 -1.31
N GLU A 182 25.27 13.97 -1.79
CA GLU A 182 25.54 13.78 -3.22
C GLU A 182 24.94 12.48 -3.80
N LYS A 183 24.41 11.59 -2.92
CA LYS A 183 23.82 10.33 -3.32
C LYS A 183 22.37 10.55 -3.78
N ILE A 184 21.95 9.72 -4.73
CA ILE A 184 20.56 9.68 -5.21
C ILE A 184 19.96 8.31 -4.98
N VAL A 185 18.63 8.24 -4.98
CA VAL A 185 17.87 7.01 -4.95
C VAL A 185 17.09 6.87 -6.24
N LEU A 186 17.30 5.76 -6.94
CA LEU A 186 16.46 5.33 -8.06
C LEU A 186 15.43 4.36 -7.52
N LYS A 187 14.14 4.62 -7.75
CA LYS A 187 13.02 3.79 -7.27
C LYS A 187 12.09 3.44 -8.42
N ASP A 188 11.48 2.25 -8.37
CA ASP A 188 10.30 1.98 -9.18
C ASP A 188 9.18 2.98 -8.80
N ARG A 189 8.65 3.67 -9.83
CA ARG A 189 7.60 4.69 -9.70
C ARG A 189 6.32 4.13 -9.06
N PHE A 190 5.98 2.88 -9.38
CA PHE A 190 4.78 2.18 -8.92
C PHE A 190 5.06 1.05 -7.94
N GLY A 191 6.33 0.87 -7.55
CA GLY A 191 6.78 -0.20 -6.67
C GLY A 191 6.38 0.00 -5.20
N ALA A 192 6.35 -1.11 -4.47
CA ALA A 192 6.04 -1.17 -3.05
C ALA A 192 7.05 -2.03 -2.28
N SER A 193 6.93 -2.06 -0.94
CA SER A 193 7.70 -2.95 -0.04
C SER A 193 9.22 -2.80 -0.08
N GLY A 194 9.73 -1.65 -0.54
CA GLY A 194 11.17 -1.39 -0.65
C GLY A 194 11.88 -2.17 -1.76
N ASN A 195 11.12 -2.82 -2.66
CA ASN A 195 11.66 -3.48 -3.84
C ASN A 195 12.10 -2.44 -4.88
N PHE A 196 13.15 -2.78 -5.65
CA PHE A 196 13.68 -1.92 -6.72
C PHE A 196 14.01 -0.51 -6.26
N VAL A 197 14.61 -0.39 -5.07
CA VAL A 197 15.11 0.85 -4.48
C VAL A 197 16.64 0.77 -4.44
N TYR A 198 17.31 1.62 -5.21
CA TYR A 198 18.75 1.60 -5.41
C TYR A 198 19.38 2.93 -4.98
N LYS A 199 20.29 2.90 -4.00
CA LYS A 199 21.12 4.04 -3.64
C LYS A 199 22.35 4.09 -4.54
N ILE A 200 22.54 5.21 -5.23
CA ILE A 200 23.62 5.44 -6.18
C ILE A 200 24.49 6.58 -5.64
N SER A 201 25.81 6.35 -5.55
CA SER A 201 26.78 7.32 -4.99
C SER A 201 27.74 7.91 -5.99
N LYS A 202 27.88 7.32 -7.18
CA LYS A 202 28.76 7.77 -8.29
C LYS A 202 28.29 7.18 -9.61
N ASP A 203 28.82 7.70 -10.71
CA ASP A 203 28.53 7.23 -12.08
C ASP A 203 27.02 7.18 -12.37
N PHE A 204 26.28 8.23 -11.97
CA PHE A 204 24.82 8.26 -11.92
C PHE A 204 24.19 7.84 -13.24
N ALA A 205 24.55 8.48 -14.36
CA ALA A 205 23.95 8.21 -15.66
C ALA A 205 24.18 6.76 -16.12
N VAL A 206 25.41 6.23 -15.93
CA VAL A 206 25.77 4.87 -16.30
C VAL A 206 24.99 3.85 -15.47
N ARG A 207 24.93 4.04 -14.15
CA ARG A 207 24.23 3.12 -13.23
C ARG A 207 22.72 3.15 -13.42
N ILE A 208 22.12 4.32 -13.61
CA ILE A 208 20.70 4.46 -13.93
C ILE A 208 20.38 3.70 -15.22
N LYS A 209 21.14 3.94 -16.29
CA LYS A 209 20.97 3.25 -17.58
C LYS A 209 21.04 1.73 -17.42
N LYS A 210 22.07 1.23 -16.69
CA LYS A 210 22.24 -0.21 -16.44
C LYS A 210 21.03 -0.82 -15.71
N LEU A 211 20.53 -0.14 -14.68
CA LEU A 211 19.37 -0.61 -13.90
C LEU A 211 18.08 -0.59 -14.73
N MET A 212 17.86 0.46 -15.54
CA MET A 212 16.71 0.53 -16.44
C MET A 212 16.74 -0.55 -17.52
N LEU A 213 17.92 -0.86 -18.07
CA LEU A 213 18.09 -1.96 -19.02
C LEU A 213 17.84 -3.34 -18.39
N LYS A 214 18.20 -3.50 -17.12
CA LYS A 214 17.92 -4.75 -16.36
C LYS A 214 16.41 -4.93 -16.10
N HIS A 215 15.65 -3.85 -16.04
CA HIS A 215 14.22 -3.85 -15.72
C HIS A 215 13.43 -3.04 -16.78
N PRO A 216 13.33 -3.52 -18.03
CA PRO A 216 12.85 -2.73 -19.17
C PRO A 216 11.36 -2.37 -19.11
N THR A 217 10.57 -3.09 -18.33
CA THR A 217 9.12 -2.84 -18.14
C THR A 217 8.80 -1.90 -16.98
N MET A 218 9.81 -1.52 -16.19
CA MET A 218 9.63 -0.67 -15.03
C MET A 218 9.76 0.82 -15.39
N HIS A 219 9.02 1.63 -14.66
CA HIS A 219 9.12 3.08 -14.70
C HIS A 219 9.87 3.57 -13.46
N PHE A 220 10.87 4.40 -13.64
CA PHE A 220 11.72 4.85 -12.54
C PHE A 220 11.55 6.33 -12.22
N VAL A 221 11.72 6.65 -10.94
CA VAL A 221 11.87 8.01 -10.42
C VAL A 221 13.21 8.17 -9.72
N LEU A 222 13.77 9.38 -9.77
CA LEU A 222 14.94 9.81 -9.01
C LEU A 222 14.50 10.64 -7.81
N GLN A 223 15.15 10.42 -6.69
CA GLN A 223 15.04 11.24 -5.47
C GLN A 223 16.44 11.53 -4.91
N PRO A 224 16.69 12.67 -4.24
CA PRO A 224 17.91 12.82 -3.46
C PRO A 224 17.90 11.83 -2.30
N PHE A 225 19.07 11.39 -1.86
CA PHE A 225 19.18 10.59 -0.65
C PHE A 225 19.19 11.52 0.58
N VAL A 226 18.17 11.40 1.40
CA VAL A 226 18.08 12.05 2.71
C VAL A 226 18.83 11.20 3.72
N SER A 227 19.76 11.79 4.48
CA SER A 227 20.39 11.13 5.62
C SER A 227 19.47 11.24 6.84
N PHE A 228 19.06 10.12 7.42
CA PHE A 228 18.08 10.07 8.51
C PHE A 228 18.38 9.02 9.60
N ASP A 229 19.62 8.55 9.63
CA ASP A 229 20.10 7.60 10.64
C ASP A 229 20.21 8.20 12.03
N LYS A 230 20.25 9.55 12.15
CA LYS A 230 20.32 10.29 13.41
C LYS A 230 19.08 11.17 13.67
N GLY A 231 18.14 11.22 12.73
CA GLY A 231 17.00 12.13 12.80
C GLY A 231 15.93 11.75 13.83
N PHE A 232 15.84 10.46 14.17
CA PHE A 232 14.90 9.95 15.16
C PHE A 232 15.55 8.88 16.03
N ALA A 233 15.35 8.98 17.34
CA ALA A 233 15.79 7.97 18.31
C ALA A 233 14.58 7.41 19.05
N TYR A 234 14.54 6.10 19.24
CA TYR A 234 13.50 5.43 20.02
C TYR A 234 14.14 4.50 21.05
N LYS A 235 13.82 4.70 22.34
CA LYS A 235 14.36 3.93 23.46
C LYS A 235 15.89 3.78 23.39
N ASN A 236 16.58 4.87 23.19
CA ASN A 236 18.05 4.96 23.06
C ASN A 236 18.66 4.24 21.83
N LYS A 237 17.83 3.74 20.90
CA LYS A 237 18.29 3.24 19.61
C LYS A 237 18.21 4.35 18.57
N GLN A 238 19.30 4.57 17.88
CA GLN A 238 19.42 5.56 16.81
C GLN A 238 19.91 4.85 15.54
N THR A 239 19.04 4.76 14.54
CA THR A 239 19.29 4.14 13.25
C THR A 239 18.33 4.72 12.21
N SER A 240 18.54 4.45 10.94
CA SER A 240 17.58 4.83 9.91
C SER A 240 16.20 4.29 10.26
N THR A 241 15.27 5.21 10.53
CA THR A 241 13.94 4.87 11.04
C THR A 241 12.89 5.64 10.24
N ASP A 242 11.88 4.94 9.72
CA ASP A 242 10.68 5.56 9.22
C ASP A 242 9.51 5.42 10.21
N LEU A 243 8.58 6.34 10.12
CA LEU A 243 7.41 6.41 10.99
C LEU A 243 6.16 6.30 10.12
N ARG A 244 5.34 5.27 10.34
CA ARG A 244 4.07 5.05 9.64
C ARG A 244 2.90 5.40 10.52
N LEU A 245 2.02 6.25 10.01
CA LEU A 245 0.77 6.67 10.63
C LEU A 245 -0.40 6.17 9.76
N ILE A 246 -1.28 5.36 10.34
CA ILE A 246 -2.47 4.80 9.67
C ILE A 246 -3.68 5.63 10.06
N PHE A 247 -4.38 6.16 9.05
CA PHE A 247 -5.57 7.00 9.21
C PHE A 247 -6.81 6.30 8.68
N HIS A 248 -7.92 6.48 9.42
CA HIS A 248 -9.26 6.16 9.00
C HIS A 248 -10.22 7.20 9.61
N HIS A 249 -11.22 7.66 8.87
CA HIS A 249 -12.08 8.78 9.26
C HIS A 249 -11.30 10.04 9.66
N ASP A 250 -10.19 10.32 8.97
CA ASP A 250 -9.26 11.41 9.28
C ASP A 250 -8.68 11.35 10.71
N GLN A 251 -8.89 10.24 11.42
CA GLN A 251 -8.33 9.97 12.74
C GLN A 251 -7.12 9.04 12.63
N LEU A 252 -6.12 9.29 13.47
CA LEU A 252 -4.99 8.37 13.63
C LEU A 252 -5.47 7.09 14.31
N LEU A 253 -5.46 5.99 13.58
CA LEU A 253 -5.92 4.70 14.08
C LEU A 253 -4.80 3.87 14.71
N GLN A 254 -3.63 3.89 14.09
CA GLN A 254 -2.45 3.17 14.54
C GLN A 254 -1.19 3.90 14.11
N CYS A 255 -0.11 3.72 14.85
CA CYS A 255 1.22 4.14 14.42
C CYS A 255 2.28 3.11 14.81
N TYR A 256 3.31 3.03 14.00
CA TYR A 256 4.49 2.23 14.27
C TYR A 256 5.71 2.81 13.58
N ILE A 257 6.88 2.41 14.08
CA ILE A 257 8.16 2.72 13.47
C ILE A 257 8.75 1.46 12.84
N ARG A 258 9.52 1.65 11.79
CA ARG A 258 10.34 0.59 11.20
C ARG A 258 11.80 1.03 11.25
N MET A 259 12.63 0.25 11.89
CA MET A 259 14.05 0.51 12.04
C MET A 259 14.82 -0.35 11.05
N ALA A 260 15.67 0.25 10.24
CA ALA A 260 16.51 -0.47 9.30
C ALA A 260 17.48 -1.40 10.03
N LYS A 261 17.83 -2.52 9.38
CA LYS A 261 18.96 -3.35 9.85
C LYS A 261 20.28 -2.59 9.69
N ALA A 262 21.32 -3.08 10.34
CA ALA A 262 22.66 -2.54 10.16
C ALA A 262 23.06 -2.45 8.68
N ASP A 263 23.72 -1.37 8.31
CA ASP A 263 24.23 -1.10 6.96
C ASP A 263 23.15 -0.97 5.84
N ASP A 264 21.86 -0.89 6.20
CA ASP A 264 20.79 -0.59 5.27
C ASP A 264 20.09 0.73 5.65
N PHE A 265 19.49 1.38 4.66
CA PHE A 265 18.62 2.55 4.86
C PHE A 265 17.14 2.23 4.65
N ARG A 266 16.83 1.02 4.12
CA ARG A 266 15.47 0.56 3.90
C ARG A 266 14.90 0.00 5.18
N CYS A 267 13.82 0.62 5.66
CA CYS A 267 13.21 0.27 6.94
C CYS A 267 12.14 -0.83 6.84
N ASN A 268 11.76 -1.24 5.63
CA ASN A 268 10.71 -2.21 5.40
C ASN A 268 11.04 -3.59 6.01
N GLU A 269 10.06 -4.27 6.64
CA GLU A 269 10.24 -5.61 7.20
C GLU A 269 10.69 -6.64 6.15
N HIS A 270 10.17 -6.56 4.91
CA HIS A 270 10.60 -7.41 3.80
C HIS A 270 12.08 -7.23 3.41
N GLN A 271 12.72 -6.17 3.87
CA GLN A 271 14.16 -5.90 3.71
C GLN A 271 14.95 -6.20 5.00
N GLY A 272 14.30 -6.80 6.00
CA GLY A 272 14.89 -7.14 7.28
C GLY A 272 14.83 -6.03 8.33
N GLY A 273 14.02 -5.00 8.10
CA GLY A 273 13.73 -3.98 9.10
C GLY A 273 12.93 -4.51 10.29
N GLN A 274 13.09 -3.89 11.45
CA GLN A 274 12.35 -4.21 12.67
C GLN A 274 11.16 -3.27 12.84
N LEU A 275 9.94 -3.82 12.88
CA LEU A 275 8.72 -3.09 13.19
C LEU A 275 8.49 -3.02 14.71
N VAL A 276 8.15 -1.83 15.19
CA VAL A 276 7.76 -1.59 16.59
C VAL A 276 6.52 -0.70 16.64
N TYR A 277 5.45 -1.19 17.25
CA TYR A 277 4.28 -0.35 17.53
C TYR A 277 4.60 0.66 18.60
N VAL A 278 4.13 1.87 18.39
CA VAL A 278 4.37 3.02 19.28
C VAL A 278 3.03 3.71 19.56
N THR A 279 2.99 4.51 20.61
CA THR A 279 1.83 5.35 20.94
C THR A 279 1.89 6.66 20.16
N GLU A 280 0.76 7.37 20.09
CA GLU A 280 0.71 8.68 19.46
C GLU A 280 1.70 9.67 20.12
N SER A 281 1.92 9.56 21.42
CA SER A 281 2.85 10.40 22.18
C SER A 281 4.32 10.15 21.84
N ASP A 282 4.67 8.98 21.30
CA ASP A 282 6.04 8.68 20.84
C ASP A 282 6.38 9.35 19.51
N ILE A 283 5.34 9.81 18.77
CA ILE A 283 5.53 10.45 17.47
C ILE A 283 5.78 11.96 17.67
N PRO A 284 6.84 12.52 17.09
CA PRO A 284 7.15 13.95 17.23
C PRO A 284 6.00 14.85 16.73
N LYS A 285 5.66 15.89 17.49
CA LYS A 285 4.56 16.84 17.17
C LYS A 285 4.62 17.41 15.76
N ARG A 286 5.83 17.65 15.22
CA ARG A 286 6.01 18.14 13.84
C ARG A 286 5.51 17.16 12.78
N ILE A 287 5.62 15.83 13.01
CA ILE A 287 5.05 14.82 12.09
C ILE A 287 3.54 14.90 12.14
N HIS A 288 2.91 14.96 13.32
CA HIS A 288 1.46 15.14 13.45
C HIS A 288 0.97 16.40 12.72
N THR A 289 1.70 17.51 12.84
CA THR A 289 1.34 18.76 12.16
C THR A 289 1.33 18.59 10.64
N ILE A 290 2.35 17.96 10.08
CA ILE A 290 2.45 17.72 8.63
C ILE A 290 1.40 16.68 8.19
N ALA A 291 1.27 15.57 8.93
CA ALA A 291 0.29 14.54 8.63
C ALA A 291 -1.14 15.10 8.57
N ARG A 292 -1.55 15.92 9.54
CA ARG A 292 -2.86 16.60 9.53
C ARG A 292 -3.06 17.52 8.32
N LYS A 293 -2.02 18.21 7.85
CA LYS A 293 -2.10 19.03 6.63
C LYS A 293 -2.28 18.16 5.39
N ILE A 294 -1.59 17.02 5.31
CA ILE A 294 -1.74 16.05 4.22
C ILE A 294 -3.15 15.45 4.26
N VAL A 295 -3.61 14.97 5.42
CA VAL A 295 -4.97 14.41 5.63
C VAL A 295 -6.06 15.40 5.17
N ARG A 296 -5.98 16.67 5.59
CA ARG A 296 -6.93 17.71 5.17
C ARG A 296 -6.90 17.92 3.65
N LYS A 297 -5.74 17.88 3.02
CA LYS A 297 -5.62 18.03 1.56
C LYS A 297 -6.16 16.82 0.81
N ILE A 298 -5.96 15.61 1.33
CA ILE A 298 -6.52 14.36 0.78
C ILE A 298 -8.05 14.43 0.79
N ASN A 299 -8.65 14.87 1.90
CA ASN A 299 -10.10 15.00 2.09
C ASN A 299 -10.89 13.74 1.67
N LYS A 300 -10.44 12.58 2.16
CA LYS A 300 -11.05 11.27 1.91
C LYS A 300 -11.35 10.55 3.24
N PRO A 301 -12.27 11.07 4.06
CA PRO A 301 -12.48 10.59 5.43
C PRO A 301 -12.91 9.13 5.51
N GLN A 302 -13.58 8.59 4.48
CA GLN A 302 -14.02 7.20 4.45
C GLN A 302 -12.94 6.21 3.96
N SER A 303 -11.72 6.69 3.73
CA SER A 303 -10.62 5.86 3.25
C SER A 303 -9.70 5.46 4.39
N LEU A 304 -9.09 4.27 4.24
CA LEU A 304 -8.03 3.78 5.09
C LEU A 304 -6.71 3.91 4.35
N TYR A 305 -5.78 4.65 4.90
CA TYR A 305 -4.47 4.85 4.27
C TYR A 305 -3.38 5.05 5.32
N ALA A 306 -2.14 4.87 4.92
CA ALA A 306 -1.00 5.19 5.77
C ALA A 306 -0.13 6.26 5.12
N LEU A 307 0.50 7.07 5.96
CA LEU A 307 1.49 8.08 5.59
C LEU A 307 2.82 7.71 6.23
N ASP A 308 3.87 7.62 5.42
CA ASP A 308 5.22 7.28 5.85
C ASP A 308 6.11 8.52 5.90
N PHE A 309 6.82 8.71 7.00
CA PHE A 309 7.69 9.85 7.25
C PHE A 309 9.08 9.42 7.65
N VAL A 310 10.08 10.24 7.32
CA VAL A 310 11.41 10.22 7.95
C VAL A 310 11.73 11.58 8.51
N ILE A 311 12.64 11.60 9.47
CA ILE A 311 13.24 12.83 10.02
C ILE A 311 14.70 12.84 9.60
N SER A 312 15.12 13.87 8.88
CA SER A 312 16.52 14.02 8.49
C SER A 312 17.44 14.25 9.69
N ASN A 313 18.74 14.05 9.51
CA ASN A 313 19.74 14.35 10.53
C ASN A 313 19.76 15.84 10.94
N HIS A 314 19.22 16.73 10.10
CA HIS A 314 19.02 18.15 10.41
C HIS A 314 17.61 18.45 10.95
N SER A 315 16.91 17.40 11.36
CA SER A 315 15.59 17.53 11.98
C SER A 315 14.43 17.96 11.09
N HIS A 316 14.56 17.96 9.77
CA HIS A 316 13.46 18.20 8.85
C HIS A 316 12.63 16.92 8.66
N VAL A 317 11.30 17.08 8.54
CA VAL A 317 10.36 15.99 8.33
C VAL A 317 10.04 15.86 6.84
N TYR A 318 10.22 14.68 6.30
CA TYR A 318 9.87 14.34 4.92
C TYR A 318 8.77 13.30 4.88
N PHE A 319 7.74 13.56 4.07
CA PHE A 319 6.77 12.59 3.65
C PHE A 319 7.37 11.74 2.53
N ILE A 320 7.50 10.43 2.75
CA ILE A 320 8.15 9.52 1.80
C ILE A 320 7.14 9.01 0.79
N GLU A 321 6.01 8.50 1.28
CA GLU A 321 4.97 7.87 0.47
C GLU A 321 3.66 7.74 1.24
N GLY A 322 2.55 7.64 0.49
CA GLY A 322 1.27 7.19 0.99
C GLY A 322 1.01 5.73 0.60
N ASN A 323 0.27 5.02 1.44
CA ASN A 323 -0.12 3.63 1.22
C ASN A 323 -1.63 3.48 1.32
N ILE A 324 -2.26 2.96 0.28
CA ILE A 324 -3.73 2.84 0.14
C ILE A 324 -4.32 1.57 0.75
N GLY A 325 -3.49 0.64 1.16
CA GLY A 325 -3.91 -0.63 1.74
C GLY A 325 -2.98 -1.00 2.87
N PRO A 326 -2.92 -0.19 3.98
CA PRO A 326 -2.12 -0.59 5.13
C PRO A 326 -2.57 -1.99 5.56
N GLY A 327 -1.56 -2.85 5.77
CA GLY A 327 -1.77 -4.30 5.81
C GLY A 327 -2.67 -4.75 6.95
N ILE A 328 -3.63 -5.58 6.59
CA ILE A 328 -4.20 -6.55 7.54
C ILE A 328 -3.44 -7.87 7.46
N ASP A 329 -2.50 -7.95 6.54
CA ASP A 329 -1.71 -9.11 6.08
C ASP A 329 -0.41 -9.20 6.88
N TRP A 330 -0.45 -9.08 8.18
CA TRP A 330 0.73 -9.09 9.03
C TRP A 330 1.13 -10.50 9.46
N ASP A 331 2.40 -10.65 9.80
CA ASP A 331 2.91 -11.86 10.43
C ASP A 331 2.19 -12.11 11.76
N VAL A 332 1.16 -12.93 11.71
CA VAL A 332 0.32 -13.30 12.85
C VAL A 332 0.98 -14.32 13.79
N THR A 333 2.21 -14.73 13.54
CA THR A 333 2.99 -15.51 14.51
C THR A 333 3.39 -14.65 15.72
N LYS A 334 3.44 -13.32 15.54
CA LYS A 334 3.73 -12.36 16.60
C LYS A 334 2.44 -11.88 17.26
N LYS A 335 2.27 -12.13 18.56
CA LYS A 335 1.05 -11.76 19.33
C LYS A 335 0.63 -10.29 19.16
N VAL A 336 1.59 -9.34 19.15
CA VAL A 336 1.31 -7.92 18.97
C VAL A 336 0.70 -7.64 17.60
N ASN A 337 1.17 -8.30 16.54
CA ASN A 337 0.61 -8.14 15.21
C ASN A 337 -0.83 -8.63 15.12
N ILE A 338 -1.18 -9.72 15.83
CA ILE A 338 -2.56 -10.24 15.89
C ILE A 338 -3.50 -9.18 16.43
N ALA A 339 -3.16 -8.55 17.55
CA ALA A 339 -4.00 -7.53 18.18
C ALA A 339 -4.23 -6.34 17.24
N MET A 340 -3.17 -5.84 16.63
CA MET A 340 -3.18 -4.67 15.75
C MET A 340 -3.90 -4.98 14.41
N SER A 341 -3.68 -6.15 13.82
CA SER A 341 -4.40 -6.62 12.64
C SER A 341 -5.91 -6.75 12.92
N LYS A 342 -6.29 -7.36 14.04
CA LYS A 342 -7.69 -7.48 14.44
C LYS A 342 -8.37 -6.13 14.67
N GLN A 343 -7.68 -5.16 15.26
CA GLN A 343 -8.20 -3.79 15.41
C GLN A 343 -8.49 -3.17 14.05
N LEU A 344 -7.54 -3.25 13.11
CA LEU A 344 -7.67 -2.71 11.78
C LEU A 344 -8.80 -3.39 10.99
N ILE A 345 -8.88 -4.72 11.04
CA ILE A 345 -9.96 -5.50 10.40
C ILE A 345 -11.33 -5.07 10.93
N ARG A 346 -11.51 -4.92 12.24
CA ARG A 346 -12.79 -4.47 12.81
C ARG A 346 -13.17 -3.06 12.32
N SER A 347 -12.22 -2.15 12.21
CA SER A 347 -12.46 -0.81 11.66
C SER A 347 -12.92 -0.86 10.19
N ILE A 348 -12.32 -1.72 9.38
CA ILE A 348 -12.68 -1.90 7.96
C ILE A 348 -14.09 -2.50 7.84
N VAL A 349 -14.40 -3.53 8.63
CA VAL A 349 -15.72 -4.18 8.62
C VAL A 349 -16.81 -3.20 9.06
N ALA A 350 -16.57 -2.40 10.10
CA ALA A 350 -17.49 -1.36 10.55
C ALA A 350 -17.78 -0.33 9.44
N GLU A 351 -16.76 0.08 8.68
CA GLU A 351 -16.93 0.98 7.53
C GLU A 351 -17.81 0.34 6.44
N PHE A 352 -17.60 -0.93 6.09
CA PHE A 352 -18.47 -1.62 5.15
C PHE A 352 -19.92 -1.68 5.62
N GLY A 353 -20.16 -1.99 6.90
CA GLY A 353 -21.49 -1.96 7.49
C GLY A 353 -22.16 -0.58 7.35
N THR A 354 -21.40 0.49 7.61
CA THR A 354 -21.87 1.88 7.45
C THR A 354 -22.25 2.20 6.01
N ARG A 355 -21.41 1.82 5.04
CA ARG A 355 -21.65 2.07 3.60
C ARG A 355 -22.89 1.35 3.09
N ILE A 356 -23.08 0.10 3.50
CA ILE A 356 -24.22 -0.73 3.11
C ILE A 356 -25.51 -0.14 3.68
N ASN A 357 -25.54 0.20 4.97
CA ASN A 357 -26.71 0.80 5.61
C ASN A 357 -27.07 2.18 5.02
N ARG A 358 -26.09 2.98 4.61
CA ARG A 358 -26.35 4.25 3.89
C ARG A 358 -26.95 4.00 2.51
N SER A 359 -26.50 2.98 1.80
CA SER A 359 -27.04 2.61 0.48
C SER A 359 -28.52 2.22 0.54
N PHE A 360 -28.96 1.56 1.61
CA PHE A 360 -30.38 1.24 1.82
C PHE A 360 -31.24 2.47 2.13
N LYS A 361 -30.68 3.55 2.75
CA LYS A 361 -31.42 4.78 3.07
C LYS A 361 -31.62 5.73 1.87
N ILE A 362 -30.89 5.55 0.78
CA ILE A 362 -31.00 6.38 -0.44
C ILE A 362 -32.03 5.83 -1.44
N VAL A 363 -32.59 4.67 -1.21
CA VAL A 363 -33.55 3.97 -2.10
C VAL A 363 -35.00 4.20 -1.71
N TRP A 364 -35.29 5.15 -0.80
CA TRP A 364 -36.65 5.57 -0.43
C TRP A 364 -36.99 6.98 -0.88
#